data_9c7d23c57a849e9d02c63c1adfdd76d4
#
_entry.id   9c7d23c57a849e9d02c63c1adfdd76d4
#
_cell.length_a   1.000
_cell.length_b   1.000
_cell.length_c   1.000
_cell.angle_alpha   90.00
_cell.angle_beta   90.00
_cell.angle_gamma   90.00
#
_symmetry.space_group_name_H-M   'P 1'
#
loop_
_entity.id
_entity.type
_entity.pdbx_description
1 polymer ?
#
loop_
_entity_poly.entity_id
_entity_poly.type
_entity_poly.pdbx_seq_one_letter_code
_entity_poly.pdbx_strand_id
1 'polypeptide(L)' 'MDRLILLRHGKTEARAASGEDFDRELTARGRRDVALVTAAIRDAGYVADRALVSAAARAQQTWEVAAAAFPAA' A
#
# COMPACT_ATOMS: atom_id res chain seq x y z
N MET A 1 10.29 2.66 -19.37
CA MET A 1 9.36 3.05 -18.29
C MET A 1 9.14 4.55 -18.35
N ASP A 2 7.90 4.95 -18.42
CA ASP A 2 7.56 6.35 -18.61
C ASP A 2 7.09 7.04 -17.34
N ARG A 3 6.73 6.28 -16.30
CA ARG A 3 6.20 6.82 -15.05
C ARG A 3 6.59 5.98 -13.86
N LEU A 4 6.75 6.65 -12.72
CA LEU A 4 6.97 6.03 -11.43
C LEU A 4 5.90 6.56 -10.47
N ILE A 5 5.18 5.64 -9.84
CA ILE A 5 4.23 5.96 -8.77
C ILE A 5 4.88 5.57 -7.46
N LEU A 6 5.09 6.55 -6.56
CA LEU A 6 5.58 6.30 -5.22
C LEU A 6 4.40 6.33 -4.26
N LEU A 7 4.17 5.22 -3.58
CA LEU A 7 3.09 5.09 -2.61
C LEU A 7 3.66 4.82 -1.23
N ARG A 8 3.37 5.70 -0.28
CA ARG A 8 3.72 5.50 1.12
C ARG A 8 2.72 4.51 1.74
N HIS A 9 3.20 3.66 2.66
CA HIS A 9 2.32 2.77 3.40
C HIS A 9 1.26 3.54 4.20
N GLY A 10 0.12 2.90 4.46
CA GLY A 10 -0.96 3.47 5.26
C GLY A 10 -0.63 3.56 6.75
N LYS A 11 -1.56 4.13 7.50
CA LYS A 11 -1.39 4.26 8.95
C LYS A 11 -1.26 2.91 9.62
N THR A 12 -0.27 2.80 10.49
CA THR A 12 0.03 1.57 11.23
C THR A 12 -0.32 1.70 12.70
N GLU A 13 -0.46 0.55 13.37
CA GLU A 13 -0.41 0.48 14.83
C GLU A 13 0.93 1.06 15.33
N ALA A 14 0.93 1.57 16.56
CA ALA A 14 2.13 2.16 17.13
C ALA A 14 3.19 1.10 17.45
N ARG A 15 2.77 -0.13 17.74
CA ARG A 15 3.64 -1.22 18.14
C ARG A 15 3.04 -2.55 17.69
N ALA A 16 3.84 -3.42 17.11
CA ALA A 16 3.43 -4.77 16.76
C ALA A 16 3.36 -5.66 18.00
N ALA A 17 2.55 -6.72 17.94
CA ALA A 17 2.46 -7.70 19.02
C ALA A 17 3.82 -8.34 19.32
N SER A 18 4.66 -8.54 18.31
CA SER A 18 6.01 -9.07 18.47
C SER A 18 6.99 -8.06 19.09
N GLY A 19 6.66 -6.78 19.09
CA GLY A 19 7.55 -5.70 19.50
C GLY A 19 8.51 -5.23 18.42
N GLU A 20 8.54 -5.91 17.27
CA GLU A 20 9.44 -5.58 16.17
C GLU A 20 8.79 -4.57 15.21
N ASP A 21 9.52 -3.50 14.86
CA ASP A 21 9.01 -2.49 13.92
C ASP A 21 8.62 -3.11 12.58
N PHE A 22 9.38 -4.06 12.11
CA PHE A 22 9.16 -4.78 10.85
C PHE A 22 7.77 -5.42 10.78
N ASP A 23 7.21 -5.84 11.90
CA ASP A 23 5.94 -6.54 11.99
C ASP A 23 4.74 -5.63 12.27
N ARG A 24 4.94 -4.32 12.34
CA ARG A 24 3.83 -3.39 12.55
C ARG A 24 2.85 -3.46 11.39
N GLU A 25 1.57 -3.60 11.71
CA GLU A 25 0.51 -3.78 10.74
C GLU A 25 -0.28 -2.49 10.51
N LEU A 26 -0.94 -2.40 9.36
CA LEU A 26 -1.88 -1.31 9.08
C LEU A 26 -3.06 -1.38 10.03
N THR A 27 -3.55 -0.20 10.43
CA THR A 27 -4.85 -0.08 11.10
C THR A 27 -5.98 -0.24 10.07
N ALA A 28 -7.21 -0.48 10.55
CA ALA A 28 -8.38 -0.50 9.67
C ALA A 28 -8.53 0.83 8.92
N ARG A 29 -8.25 1.96 9.59
CA ARG A 29 -8.26 3.27 8.96
C ARG A 29 -7.16 3.38 7.90
N GLY A 30 -5.97 2.84 8.19
CA GLY A 30 -4.88 2.83 7.23
C GLY A 30 -5.27 2.07 5.96
N ARG A 31 -5.92 0.92 6.10
CA ARG A 31 -6.41 0.14 4.96
C ARG A 31 -7.43 0.92 4.14
N ARG A 32 -8.39 1.59 4.81
CA ARG A 32 -9.40 2.41 4.12
C ARG A 32 -8.75 3.57 3.36
N ASP A 33 -7.80 4.25 3.99
CA ASP A 33 -7.13 5.39 3.38
C ASP A 33 -6.33 4.96 2.13
N VAL A 34 -5.65 3.82 2.19
CA VAL A 34 -4.95 3.27 1.03
C VAL A 34 -5.93 2.97 -0.10
N ALA A 35 -7.08 2.36 0.21
CA ALA A 35 -8.09 2.05 -0.80
C ALA A 35 -8.60 3.32 -1.49
N LEU A 36 -8.86 4.39 -0.72
CA LEU A 36 -9.33 5.66 -1.26
C LEU A 36 -8.28 6.33 -2.15
N VAL A 37 -7.04 6.40 -1.68
CA VAL A 37 -5.94 7.02 -2.43
C VAL A 37 -5.66 6.26 -3.73
N THR A 38 -5.57 4.94 -3.68
CA THR A 38 -5.27 4.13 -4.86
C THR A 38 -6.42 4.13 -5.85
N ALA A 39 -7.67 4.17 -5.40
CA ALA A 39 -8.82 4.35 -6.29
C ALA A 39 -8.76 5.71 -7.00
N ALA A 40 -8.36 6.77 -6.30
CA ALA A 40 -8.20 8.09 -6.91
C ALA A 40 -7.08 8.09 -7.97
N ILE A 41 -5.98 7.40 -7.73
CA ILE A 41 -4.88 7.26 -8.70
C ILE A 41 -5.39 6.53 -9.94
N ARG A 42 -6.10 5.42 -9.76
CA ARG A 42 -6.69 4.65 -10.86
C ARG A 42 -7.66 5.51 -11.66
N ASP A 43 -8.55 6.23 -10.98
CA ASP A 43 -9.59 7.04 -11.62
C ASP A 43 -8.99 8.22 -12.37
N ALA A 44 -7.81 8.67 -11.99
CA ALA A 44 -7.05 9.68 -12.73
C ALA A 44 -6.38 9.13 -14.00
N GLY A 45 -6.52 7.82 -14.26
CA GLY A 45 -6.03 7.19 -15.48
C GLY A 45 -4.63 6.59 -15.36
N TYR A 46 -4.05 6.56 -14.17
CA TYR A 46 -2.74 5.93 -13.98
C TYR A 46 -2.88 4.43 -13.86
N VAL A 47 -1.99 3.71 -14.53
CA VAL A 47 -1.90 2.25 -14.49
C VAL A 47 -0.48 1.85 -14.10
N ALA A 48 -0.35 0.67 -13.51
CA ALA A 48 0.94 0.10 -13.19
C ALA A 48 1.00 -1.33 -13.73
N ASP A 49 2.11 -1.70 -14.32
CA ASP A 49 2.37 -3.04 -14.84
C ASP A 49 3.42 -3.79 -14.01
N ARG A 50 3.98 -3.14 -13.02
CA ARG A 50 4.99 -3.71 -12.13
C ARG A 50 4.96 -3.01 -10.79
N ALA A 51 5.11 -3.77 -9.71
CA ALA A 51 5.18 -3.23 -8.36
C ALA A 51 6.43 -3.75 -7.65
N LEU A 52 7.14 -2.84 -6.98
CA LEU A 52 8.23 -3.17 -6.07
C LEU A 52 7.77 -2.83 -4.66
N VAL A 53 7.77 -3.81 -3.77
CA VAL A 53 7.18 -3.67 -2.45
C VAL A 53 8.20 -4.08 -1.37
N SER A 54 8.35 -3.24 -0.35
CA SER A 54 9.17 -3.58 0.81
C SER A 54 8.63 -4.83 1.50
N ALA A 55 9.51 -5.61 2.12
CA ALA A 55 9.15 -6.81 2.86
C ALA A 55 8.45 -6.52 4.20
N ALA A 56 8.50 -5.29 4.71
CA ALA A 56 7.86 -4.95 5.97
C ALA A 56 6.34 -5.19 5.90
N ALA A 57 5.75 -5.66 7.01
CA ALA A 57 4.32 -5.99 7.05
C ALA A 57 3.44 -4.83 6.57
N ARG A 58 3.73 -3.61 7.02
CA ARG A 58 2.95 -2.42 6.62
C ARG A 58 2.98 -2.17 5.10
N ALA A 59 4.09 -2.45 4.45
CA ALA A 59 4.21 -2.27 3.00
C ALA A 59 3.48 -3.39 2.24
N GLN A 60 3.63 -4.63 2.69
CA GLN A 60 2.93 -5.77 2.09
C GLN A 60 1.42 -5.60 2.19
N GLN A 61 0.92 -5.16 3.33
CA GLN A 61 -0.51 -4.94 3.54
C GLN A 61 -1.02 -3.74 2.74
N THR A 62 -0.22 -2.69 2.61
CA THR A 62 -0.56 -1.56 1.73
C THR A 62 -0.72 -2.04 0.29
N TRP A 63 0.19 -2.89 -0.19
CA TRP A 63 0.08 -3.45 -1.54
C TRP A 63 -1.12 -4.38 -1.70
N GLU A 64 -1.45 -5.19 -0.69
CA GLU A 64 -2.66 -6.03 -0.73
C GLU A 64 -3.91 -5.21 -1.07
N VAL A 65 -4.03 -4.03 -0.46
CA VAL A 65 -5.15 -3.12 -0.73
C VAL A 65 -5.00 -2.43 -2.07
N ALA A 66 -3.81 -1.92 -2.37
CA ALA A 66 -3.52 -1.16 -3.59
C ALA A 66 -3.66 -2.00 -4.85
N ALA A 67 -3.37 -3.30 -4.77
CA ALA A 67 -3.37 -4.20 -5.94
C ALA A 67 -4.70 -4.22 -6.68
N ALA A 68 -5.81 -4.01 -5.98
CA ALA A 68 -7.13 -3.96 -6.61
C ALA A 68 -7.26 -2.81 -7.63
N ALA A 69 -6.50 -1.72 -7.44
CA ALA A 69 -6.50 -0.58 -8.37
C ALA A 69 -5.52 -0.78 -9.54
N PHE A 70 -4.62 -1.74 -9.43
CA PHE A 70 -3.55 -1.97 -10.41
C PHE A 70 -3.48 -3.45 -10.82
N PRO A 71 -4.50 -3.98 -11.48
CA PRO A 71 -4.59 -5.42 -11.76
C PRO A 71 -3.51 -5.94 -12.70
N ALA A 72 -2.84 -5.08 -13.46
CA ALA A 72 -1.78 -5.49 -14.39
C ALA A 72 -0.40 -5.59 -13.70
N ALA A 73 -0.29 -5.13 -12.47
CA ALA A 73 0.98 -5.16 -11.75
C ALA A 73 1.24 -6.50 -11.08
#